data_b692643148e11881887f6736e2e4d81e
#
_entry.id   b692643148e11881887f6736e2e4d81e
#
_cell.length_a   1.000
_cell.length_b   1.000
_cell.length_c   1.000
_cell.angle_alpha   90.00
_cell.angle_beta   90.00
_cell.angle_gamma   90.00
#
_symmetry.space_group_name_H-M   'P 1'
#
loop_
_entity.id
_entity.type
_entity.pdbx_description
1 polymer ?
#
loop_
_entity_poly.entity_id
_entity_poly.type
_entity_poly.pdbx_seq_one_letter_code
_entity_poly.pdbx_strand_id
1 'polypeptide(L)' 'MNQLKMYRVFKMYELLQEKQRTIQTLCRYLNVTERTIYRYFDLFRNLGFEIQKNEFNKYKLIKL' A
#
# COMPACT_ATOMS: atom_id res chain seq x y z
N MET A 1 -1.15 -17.17 -12.55
CA MET A 1 -1.33 -17.19 -11.13
C MET A 1 -0.51 -16.13 -10.46
N ASN A 2 -1.04 -15.58 -9.43
CA ASN A 2 -0.49 -14.34 -8.91
C ASN A 2 0.00 -14.44 -7.48
N GLN A 3 0.78 -15.49 -7.21
CA GLN A 3 1.43 -15.58 -5.90
C GLN A 3 2.27 -14.35 -5.65
N LEU A 4 2.95 -13.87 -6.68
CA LEU A 4 3.78 -12.68 -6.56
C LEU A 4 2.94 -11.45 -6.23
N LYS A 5 1.77 -11.33 -6.86
CA LYS A 5 0.87 -10.22 -6.58
C LYS A 5 0.35 -10.31 -5.15
N MET A 6 -0.05 -11.50 -4.73
CA MET A 6 -0.54 -11.69 -3.37
C MET A 6 0.54 -11.36 -2.34
N TYR A 7 1.77 -11.77 -2.62
CA TYR A 7 2.89 -11.45 -1.75
C TYR A 7 3.05 -9.93 -1.62
N ARG A 8 2.99 -9.22 -2.75
CA ARG A 8 3.17 -7.77 -2.75
C ARG A 8 2.06 -7.06 -1.99
N VAL A 9 0.82 -7.48 -2.18
CA VAL A 9 -0.31 -6.90 -1.47
C VAL A 9 -0.16 -7.12 0.03
N PHE A 10 0.16 -8.34 0.42
CA PHE A 10 0.34 -8.67 1.82
C PHE A 10 1.52 -7.90 2.42
N LYS A 11 2.61 -7.80 1.68
CA LYS A 11 3.78 -7.07 2.15
C LYS A 11 3.47 -5.59 2.31
N MET A 12 2.70 -5.02 1.38
CA MET A 12 2.29 -3.63 1.47
C MET A 12 1.43 -3.41 2.72
N TYR A 13 0.53 -4.34 3.00
CA TYR A 13 -0.26 -4.27 4.22
C TYR A 13 0.65 -4.21 5.44
N GLU A 14 1.62 -5.10 5.53
CA GLU A 14 2.55 -5.12 6.65
C GLU A 14 3.32 -3.82 6.78
N LEU A 15 3.83 -3.32 5.66
CA LEU A 15 4.63 -2.10 5.65
C LEU A 15 3.84 -0.90 6.15
N LEU A 16 2.57 -0.81 5.76
CA LEU A 16 1.71 0.30 6.16
C LEU A 16 1.15 0.13 7.57
N GLN A 17 1.13 -1.08 8.09
CA GLN A 17 0.78 -1.31 9.49
C GLN A 17 1.94 -0.92 10.40
N GLU A 18 3.15 -1.12 9.93
CA GLU A 18 4.34 -0.84 10.72
C GLU A 18 4.54 0.66 10.95
N LYS A 19 4.42 1.44 9.87
CA LYS A 19 4.50 2.89 9.95
C LYS A 19 4.06 3.51 8.62
N GLN A 20 3.80 4.81 8.66
CA GLN A 20 3.45 5.55 7.46
C GLN A 20 4.62 5.57 6.49
N ARG A 21 4.31 5.48 5.19
CA ARG A 21 5.34 5.44 4.16
C ARG A 21 4.91 6.22 2.94
N THR A 22 5.90 6.76 2.21
CA THR A 22 5.63 7.47 0.96
C THR A 22 5.43 6.47 -0.17
N ILE A 23 4.85 6.98 -1.28
CA ILE A 23 4.68 6.15 -2.48
C ILE A 23 6.04 5.64 -2.97
N GLN A 24 7.05 6.52 -2.98
CA GLN A 24 8.37 6.12 -3.46
C GLN A 24 8.96 4.99 -2.64
N THR A 25 8.79 5.05 -1.33
CA THR A 25 9.28 4.00 -0.46
C THR A 25 8.57 2.69 -0.74
N LEU A 26 7.25 2.73 -0.91
CA LEU A 26 6.49 1.53 -1.22
C LEU A 26 6.91 0.92 -2.55
N CYS A 27 7.12 1.77 -3.56
CA CYS A 27 7.60 1.29 -4.86
C CYS A 27 8.92 0.55 -4.72
N ARG A 28 9.80 1.09 -3.90
CA ARG A 28 11.13 0.51 -3.72
C ARG A 28 11.06 -0.83 -3.01
N TYR A 29 10.31 -0.89 -1.92
CA TYR A 29 10.17 -2.14 -1.16
C TYR A 29 9.51 -3.24 -1.96
N LEU A 30 8.51 -2.87 -2.76
CA LEU A 30 7.72 -3.86 -3.49
C LEU A 30 8.19 -4.07 -4.91
N ASN A 31 9.14 -3.24 -5.39
CA ASN A 31 9.67 -3.31 -6.74
C ASN A 31 8.55 -3.21 -7.77
N VAL A 32 7.74 -2.18 -7.63
CA VAL A 32 6.62 -1.91 -8.54
C VAL A 32 6.57 -0.43 -8.86
N THR A 33 5.74 -0.08 -9.84
CA THR A 33 5.54 1.31 -10.23
C THR A 33 4.53 2.00 -9.32
N GLU A 34 4.49 3.33 -9.36
CA GLU A 34 3.48 4.09 -8.62
C GLU A 34 2.07 3.69 -9.01
N ARG A 35 1.86 3.43 -10.30
CA ARG A 35 0.55 3.02 -10.79
C ARG A 35 0.07 1.77 -10.06
N THR A 36 0.98 0.82 -9.87
CA THR A 36 0.63 -0.41 -9.16
C THR A 36 0.29 -0.12 -7.70
N ILE A 37 0.99 0.83 -7.06
CA ILE A 37 0.68 1.19 -5.69
C ILE A 37 -0.75 1.75 -5.60
N TYR A 38 -1.14 2.63 -6.53
CA TYR A 38 -2.49 3.18 -6.53
C TYR A 38 -3.55 2.10 -6.76
N ARG A 39 -3.24 1.09 -7.59
CA ARG A 39 -4.13 -0.05 -7.78
C ARG A 39 -4.31 -0.82 -6.48
N TYR A 40 -3.23 -0.98 -5.73
CA TYR A 40 -3.31 -1.67 -4.44
C TYR A 40 -4.12 -0.86 -3.43
N PHE A 41 -3.99 0.47 -3.47
CA PHE A 41 -4.83 1.32 -2.63
C PHE A 41 -6.31 1.08 -2.93
N ASP A 42 -6.68 1.01 -4.20
CA ASP A 42 -8.06 0.73 -4.58
C ASP A 42 -8.51 -0.63 -4.06
N LEU A 43 -7.62 -1.62 -4.14
CA LEU A 43 -7.92 -2.94 -3.62
C LEU A 43 -8.21 -2.88 -2.12
N PHE A 44 -7.38 -2.16 -1.37
CA PHE A 44 -7.59 -2.04 0.07
C PHE A 44 -8.88 -1.30 0.39
N ARG A 45 -9.23 -0.27 -0.38
CA ARG A 45 -10.50 0.42 -0.19
C ARG A 45 -11.67 -0.52 -0.40
N ASN A 46 -11.58 -1.37 -1.40
CA ASN A 46 -12.64 -2.37 -1.67
C ASN A 46 -12.75 -3.39 -0.56
N LEU A 47 -11.68 -3.59 0.19
CA LEU A 47 -11.67 -4.51 1.33
C LEU A 47 -12.09 -3.85 2.64
N GLY A 48 -12.44 -2.57 2.60
CA GLY A 48 -12.93 -1.88 3.77
C GLY A 48 -11.91 -1.04 4.52
N PHE A 49 -10.76 -0.78 3.90
CA PHE A 49 -9.76 0.09 4.50
C PHE A 49 -9.90 1.51 3.99
N GLU A 50 -9.47 2.44 4.82
CA GLU A 50 -9.30 3.83 4.41
C GLU A 50 -7.83 4.12 4.25
N ILE A 51 -7.48 4.90 3.21
CA ILE A 51 -6.10 5.31 2.97
C ILE A 51 -6.00 6.78 3.39
N GLN A 52 -5.11 7.06 4.34
CA GLN A 52 -4.90 8.44 4.79
C GLN A 52 -3.50 8.89 4.45
N LYS A 53 -3.37 10.13 4.01
CA LYS A 53 -2.10 10.75 3.67
C LYS A 53 -1.87 11.93 4.60
N ASN A 54 -0.69 12.02 5.19
CA ASN A 54 -0.35 13.15 6.05
C ASN A 54 0.31 14.26 5.23
N GLU A 55 0.72 15.32 5.91
CA GLU A 55 1.30 16.50 5.25
C GLU A 55 2.68 16.22 4.67
N PHE A 56 3.30 15.10 5.02
CA PHE A 56 4.60 14.69 4.47
C PHE A 56 4.46 13.67 3.36
N ASN A 57 3.25 13.52 2.81
CA ASN A 57 2.97 12.56 1.73
C ASN A 57 3.23 11.12 2.14
N LYS A 58 3.06 10.82 3.41
CA LYS A 58 3.17 9.46 3.93
C LYS A 58 1.77 8.91 4.12
N TYR A 59 1.59 7.66 3.73
CA TYR A 59 0.29 7.00 3.71
C TYR A 59 0.19 5.96 4.82
N LYS A 60 -1.02 5.71 5.28
CA LYS A 60 -1.28 4.61 6.18
C LYS A 60 -2.65 4.02 5.91
N LEU A 61 -2.83 2.78 6.33
CA LEU A 61 -4.10 2.07 6.22
C LEU A 61 -4.84 2.16 7.54
N ILE A 62 -6.13 2.44 7.45
CA ILE A 62 -7.00 2.42 8.62
C ILE A 62 -8.16 1.50 8.29
N LYS A 63 -8.37 0.51 9.14
CA LYS A 63 -9.48 -0.39 8.95
C LYS A 63 -10.75 0.25 9.48
N LEU A 64 -11.76 0.32 8.63
CA LEU A 64 -13.04 0.92 8.99
C LEU A 64 -13.95 -0.08 9.68
#